data_3d20f2226fb6b7504edac97bdf21bb68
#
_entry.id   3d20f2226fb6b7504edac97bdf21bb68
#
_cell.length_a   1.000
_cell.length_b   1.000
_cell.length_c   1.000
_cell.angle_alpha   90.00
_cell.angle_beta   90.00
_cell.angle_gamma   90.00
#
_symmetry.space_group_name_H-M   'P 1'
#
loop_
_entity.id
_entity.type
_entity.pdbx_description
1 polymer ?
#
loop_
_entity_poly.entity_id
_entity_poly.type
_entity_poly.pdbx_seq_one_letter_code
_entity_poly.pdbx_strand_id
1 'polypeptide(L)'
;MSQERTKVATERLIGIGALVVAIVAPAIFSTFWLNSILTQALILGIGAASLIFLSAYGGMISLAQTGLMGIAGYALANMVTQRVPGGETKGLLLGWDPTLALLGAILLTVGIGLVFGAVASRSYGIYFLMLTLTYTVIAFLFVGSVTLIGGFSPVAGVDQYTPGFIGHIVTDRTRLYYIALIAAVFVYLLIRYVVRTPFGLSFQGIRDEPVRMASLGYNVALHRTLAFGIGAFIAAISGVLYAWWFGQLSPTTMGLDATIQLLIIAVLGGLRRIEGAWVGALAFLAINNTVTNHIPSSGLPVIGGTFNTVIGFIFLAIVIVSPDGLMGLWERIWEAPRRRGGPPREIEGGEATAEAATS
;
A
#
# COMPACT_ATOMS: atom_id res chain seq x y z
N MET A 1 8.93 21.94 24.72
CA MET A 1 9.09 22.64 23.41
C MET A 1 10.41 22.33 22.68
N SER A 2 11.59 22.31 23.32
CA SER A 2 12.87 22.01 22.62
C SER A 2 12.97 20.53 22.15
N GLN A 3 12.47 19.60 22.93
CA GLN A 3 12.53 18.16 22.59
C GLN A 3 11.61 17.74 21.44
N GLU A 4 10.45 18.37 21.28
CA GLU A 4 9.57 18.11 20.12
C GLU A 4 10.16 18.63 18.82
N ARG A 5 10.80 19.82 18.86
CA ARG A 5 11.48 20.37 17.68
C ARG A 5 12.64 19.49 17.21
N THR A 6 13.38 18.89 18.15
CA THR A 6 14.47 17.96 17.84
C THR A 6 13.94 16.64 17.24
N LYS A 7 12.81 16.09 17.73
CA LYS A 7 12.18 14.89 17.15
C LYS A 7 11.76 15.13 15.69
N VAL A 8 11.05 16.24 15.43
CA VAL A 8 10.59 16.60 14.08
C VAL A 8 11.76 16.86 13.14
N ALA A 9 12.86 17.46 13.63
CA ALA A 9 14.06 17.69 12.82
C ALA A 9 14.76 16.36 12.47
N THR A 10 14.87 15.43 13.42
CA THR A 10 15.51 14.12 13.19
C THR A 10 14.70 13.25 12.22
N GLU A 11 13.37 13.21 12.33
CA GLU A 11 12.50 12.49 11.38
C GLU A 11 12.61 13.07 9.96
N ARG A 12 12.69 14.40 9.83
CA ARG A 12 12.93 15.05 8.54
C ARG A 12 14.30 14.70 7.95
N LEU A 13 15.33 14.68 8.79
CA LEU A 13 16.69 14.36 8.36
C LEU A 13 16.80 12.92 7.85
N ILE A 14 16.16 11.97 8.55
CA ILE A 14 16.08 10.56 8.15
C ILE A 14 15.32 10.41 6.82
N GLY A 15 14.18 11.10 6.68
CA GLY A 15 13.39 11.08 5.44
C GLY A 15 14.18 11.65 4.25
N ILE A 16 14.90 12.76 4.44
CA ILE A 16 15.77 13.35 3.40
C ILE A 16 16.91 12.40 3.09
N GLY A 17 17.55 11.79 4.10
CA GLY A 17 18.62 10.81 3.91
C GLY A 17 18.16 9.59 3.11
N ALA A 18 16.99 9.04 3.43
CA ALA A 18 16.38 7.94 2.68
C ALA A 18 16.09 8.31 1.23
N LEU A 19 15.62 9.53 0.98
CA LEU A 19 15.34 10.03 -0.35
C LEU A 19 16.64 10.22 -1.16
N VAL A 20 17.70 10.75 -0.55
CA VAL A 20 19.02 10.88 -1.20
C VAL A 20 19.57 9.51 -1.55
N VAL A 21 19.50 8.54 -0.63
CA VAL A 21 19.90 7.15 -0.90
C VAL A 21 19.10 6.55 -2.05
N ALA A 22 17.78 6.78 -2.10
CA ALA A 22 16.94 6.31 -3.19
C ALA A 22 17.29 6.97 -4.54
N ILE A 23 17.66 8.26 -4.57
CA ILE A 23 18.09 8.94 -5.80
C ILE A 23 19.43 8.38 -6.32
N VAL A 24 20.36 8.07 -5.42
CA VAL A 24 21.70 7.58 -5.75
C VAL A 24 21.71 6.06 -5.98
N ALA A 25 20.67 5.34 -5.56
CA ALA A 25 20.57 3.88 -5.68
C ALA A 25 20.90 3.32 -7.09
N PRO A 26 20.46 3.92 -8.22
CA PRO A 26 20.81 3.42 -9.55
C PRO A 26 22.30 3.46 -9.89
N ALA A 27 23.09 4.30 -9.20
CA ALA A 27 24.52 4.38 -9.39
C ALA A 27 25.31 3.34 -8.58
N ILE A 28 24.70 2.82 -7.47
CA ILE A 28 25.37 1.91 -6.54
C ILE A 28 24.95 0.46 -6.80
N PHE A 29 23.66 0.22 -7.09
CA PHE A 29 23.10 -1.13 -7.21
C PHE A 29 23.17 -1.65 -8.64
N SER A 30 23.32 -2.98 -8.77
CA SER A 30 23.26 -3.63 -10.08
C SER A 30 21.85 -3.53 -10.68
N THR A 31 21.76 -3.62 -12.00
CA THR A 31 20.51 -3.55 -12.76
C THR A 31 19.45 -4.54 -12.26
N PHE A 32 19.87 -5.73 -11.78
CA PHE A 32 18.98 -6.71 -11.19
C PHE A 32 18.32 -6.19 -9.91
N TRP A 33 19.09 -5.70 -8.94
CA TRP A 33 18.58 -5.17 -7.67
C TRP A 33 17.67 -3.96 -7.89
N LEU A 34 18.07 -3.10 -8.83
CA LEU A 34 17.28 -1.93 -9.18
C LEU A 34 15.90 -2.29 -9.72
N ASN A 35 15.85 -3.20 -10.70
CA ASN A 35 14.59 -3.50 -11.40
C ASN A 35 13.71 -4.48 -10.63
N SER A 36 14.30 -5.55 -10.07
CA SER A 36 13.52 -6.63 -9.45
C SER A 36 13.15 -6.36 -8.00
N ILE A 37 13.90 -5.50 -7.28
CA ILE A 37 13.66 -5.28 -5.86
C ILE A 37 13.26 -3.83 -5.60
N LEU A 38 14.08 -2.86 -5.96
CA LEU A 38 13.83 -1.46 -5.60
C LEU A 38 12.61 -0.88 -6.34
N THR A 39 12.50 -1.09 -7.65
CA THR A 39 11.35 -0.60 -8.42
C THR A 39 10.06 -1.26 -7.96
N GLN A 40 10.07 -2.58 -7.78
CA GLN A 40 8.92 -3.33 -7.30
C GLN A 40 8.54 -2.90 -5.86
N ALA A 41 9.52 -2.66 -4.98
CA ALA A 41 9.28 -2.17 -3.62
C ALA A 41 8.61 -0.79 -3.61
N LEU A 42 9.02 0.12 -4.51
CA LEU A 42 8.37 1.42 -4.63
C LEU A 42 6.92 1.28 -5.08
N ILE A 43 6.65 0.44 -6.08
CA ILE A 43 5.30 0.22 -6.62
C ILE A 43 4.38 -0.43 -5.59
N LEU A 44 4.81 -1.56 -4.99
CA LEU A 44 4.03 -2.25 -3.95
C LEU A 44 3.92 -1.41 -2.68
N GLY A 45 4.94 -0.61 -2.38
CA GLY A 45 4.91 0.37 -1.29
C GLY A 45 3.82 1.42 -1.48
N ILE A 46 3.59 1.92 -2.70
CA ILE A 46 2.46 2.81 -3.00
C ILE A 46 1.12 2.08 -2.76
N GLY A 47 0.99 0.83 -3.22
CA GLY A 47 -0.19 0.01 -2.96
C GLY A 47 -0.44 -0.20 -1.46
N ALA A 48 0.60 -0.55 -0.70
CA ALA A 48 0.52 -0.70 0.75
C ALA A 48 0.21 0.63 1.46
N ALA A 49 0.74 1.76 0.96
CA ALA A 49 0.44 3.10 1.50
C ALA A 49 -1.05 3.44 1.37
N SER A 50 -1.74 2.99 0.31
CA SER A 50 -3.19 3.16 0.18
C SER A 50 -3.97 2.42 1.27
N LEU A 51 -3.53 1.19 1.61
CA LEU A 51 -4.11 0.39 2.69
C LEU A 51 -3.80 1.03 4.06
N ILE A 52 -2.54 1.42 4.30
CA ILE A 52 -2.12 2.06 5.55
C ILE A 52 -2.82 3.40 5.76
N PHE A 53 -3.06 4.19 4.69
CA PHE A 53 -3.81 5.43 4.78
C PHE A 53 -5.21 5.21 5.37
N LEU A 54 -5.96 4.23 4.87
CA LEU A 54 -7.29 3.91 5.40
C LEU A 54 -7.22 3.33 6.82
N SER A 55 -6.22 2.49 7.11
CA SER A 55 -6.05 1.87 8.43
C SER A 55 -5.58 2.88 9.48
N ALA A 56 -4.50 3.60 9.22
CA ALA A 56 -3.88 4.50 10.19
C ALA A 56 -4.76 5.70 10.54
N TYR A 57 -5.41 6.31 9.54
CA TYR A 57 -6.16 7.55 9.72
C TYR A 57 -7.68 7.34 9.79
N GLY A 58 -8.19 6.25 9.23
CA GLY A 58 -9.63 5.95 9.21
C GLY A 58 -10.06 4.80 10.11
N GLY A 59 -9.10 4.03 10.66
CA GLY A 59 -9.41 2.81 11.41
C GLY A 59 -10.07 1.73 10.55
N MET A 60 -9.92 1.80 9.22
CA MET A 60 -10.56 0.93 8.25
C MET A 60 -9.52 0.09 7.53
N ILE A 61 -9.34 -1.17 7.93
CA ILE A 61 -8.46 -2.09 7.21
C ILE A 61 -9.19 -2.57 5.95
N SER A 62 -8.76 -2.12 4.77
CA SER A 62 -9.39 -2.46 3.50
C SER A 62 -8.55 -3.44 2.69
N LEU A 63 -9.14 -4.56 2.31
CA LEU A 63 -8.53 -5.54 1.41
C LEU A 63 -8.90 -5.30 -0.07
N ALA A 64 -9.70 -4.27 -0.37
CA ALA A 64 -10.07 -3.92 -1.73
C ALA A 64 -8.94 -3.23 -2.52
N GLN A 65 -7.87 -2.80 -1.85
CA GLN A 65 -6.82 -2.00 -2.48
C GLN A 65 -6.11 -2.76 -3.61
N THR A 66 -5.91 -4.07 -3.44
CA THR A 66 -5.32 -4.93 -4.49
C THR A 66 -6.27 -5.07 -5.69
N GLY A 67 -7.57 -5.23 -5.44
CA GLY A 67 -8.58 -5.24 -6.50
C GLY A 67 -8.60 -3.92 -7.29
N LEU A 68 -8.56 -2.78 -6.58
CA LEU A 68 -8.51 -1.46 -7.22
C LEU A 68 -7.21 -1.24 -8.01
N MET A 69 -6.07 -1.68 -7.47
CA MET A 69 -4.79 -1.69 -8.17
C MET A 69 -4.87 -2.52 -9.46
N GLY A 70 -5.46 -3.71 -9.39
CA GLY A 70 -5.67 -4.57 -10.56
C GLY A 70 -6.62 -3.95 -11.59
N ILE A 71 -7.75 -3.35 -11.15
CA ILE A 71 -8.69 -2.64 -12.03
C ILE A 71 -7.98 -1.52 -12.80
N ALA A 72 -7.14 -0.72 -12.13
CA ALA A 72 -6.38 0.35 -12.78
C ALA A 72 -5.44 -0.18 -13.86
N GLY A 73 -4.68 -1.24 -13.55
CA GLY A 73 -3.78 -1.86 -14.50
C GLY A 73 -4.52 -2.44 -15.69
N TYR A 74 -5.62 -3.18 -15.46
CA TYR A 74 -6.44 -3.75 -16.53
C TYR A 74 -7.13 -2.70 -17.39
N ALA A 75 -7.64 -1.63 -16.79
CA ALA A 75 -8.22 -0.51 -17.53
C ALA A 75 -7.19 0.13 -18.44
N LEU A 76 -5.99 0.41 -17.89
CA LEU A 76 -4.88 0.93 -18.70
C LEU A 76 -4.54 -0.01 -19.86
N ALA A 77 -4.34 -1.30 -19.57
CA ALA A 77 -3.99 -2.31 -20.56
C ALA A 77 -5.00 -2.34 -21.72
N ASN A 78 -6.29 -2.40 -21.41
CA ASN A 78 -7.35 -2.46 -22.42
C ASN A 78 -7.52 -1.16 -23.22
N MET A 79 -7.19 0.00 -22.62
CA MET A 79 -7.29 1.29 -23.30
C MET A 79 -6.11 1.55 -24.24
N VAL A 80 -4.91 1.09 -23.87
CA VAL A 80 -3.64 1.44 -24.55
C VAL A 80 -3.29 0.45 -25.64
N THR A 81 -3.48 -0.87 -25.40
CA THR A 81 -3.05 -1.89 -26.35
C THR A 81 -3.83 -1.82 -27.67
N GLN A 82 -3.11 -2.04 -28.78
CA GLN A 82 -3.67 -2.06 -30.12
C GLN A 82 -3.76 -3.50 -30.65
N ARG A 83 -4.73 -3.74 -31.52
CA ARG A 83 -4.87 -5.03 -32.20
C ARG A 83 -3.74 -5.22 -33.21
N VAL A 84 -2.83 -6.13 -32.94
CA VAL A 84 -1.79 -6.51 -33.90
C VAL A 84 -2.40 -7.53 -34.89
N PRO A 85 -2.38 -7.28 -36.20
CA PRO A 85 -2.86 -8.23 -37.18
C PRO A 85 -2.07 -9.53 -37.08
N GLY A 86 -2.77 -10.67 -36.84
CA GLY A 86 -2.16 -11.98 -36.67
C GLY A 86 -1.74 -12.38 -35.26
N GLY A 87 -1.90 -11.50 -34.28
CA GLY A 87 -1.62 -11.77 -32.84
C GLY A 87 -2.90 -12.21 -32.12
N GLU A 88 -2.79 -13.20 -31.23
CA GLU A 88 -3.87 -13.62 -30.32
C GLU A 88 -4.03 -12.66 -29.12
N THR A 89 -3.92 -11.35 -29.33
CA THR A 89 -4.14 -10.39 -28.25
C THR A 89 -5.63 -10.29 -27.95
N LYS A 90 -6.03 -10.75 -26.77
CA LYS A 90 -7.39 -10.65 -26.25
C LYS A 90 -7.53 -9.39 -25.42
N GLY A 91 -8.64 -8.67 -25.55
CA GLY A 91 -8.94 -7.43 -24.84
C GLY A 91 -9.76 -6.48 -25.69
N LEU A 92 -10.22 -5.36 -25.11
CA LEU A 92 -10.96 -4.31 -25.86
C LEU A 92 -10.09 -3.61 -26.89
N LEU A 93 -8.79 -3.51 -26.63
CA LEU A 93 -7.76 -3.02 -27.57
C LEU A 93 -8.17 -1.68 -28.22
N LEU A 94 -8.54 -0.69 -27.39
CA LEU A 94 -9.09 0.60 -27.84
C LEU A 94 -8.05 1.47 -28.57
N GLY A 95 -6.75 1.26 -28.30
CA GLY A 95 -5.67 2.00 -28.95
C GLY A 95 -5.67 3.49 -28.66
N TRP A 96 -6.12 3.90 -27.48
CA TRP A 96 -6.14 5.29 -27.08
C TRP A 96 -4.72 5.83 -26.88
N ASP A 97 -4.58 7.14 -26.98
CA ASP A 97 -3.35 7.81 -26.59
C ASP A 97 -2.97 7.41 -25.14
N PRO A 98 -1.72 6.99 -24.89
CA PRO A 98 -1.30 6.53 -23.57
C PRO A 98 -1.56 7.53 -22.43
N THR A 99 -1.56 8.83 -22.74
CA THR A 99 -1.84 9.89 -21.76
C THR A 99 -3.32 9.90 -21.36
N LEU A 100 -4.21 9.78 -22.36
CA LEU A 100 -5.65 9.70 -22.13
C LEU A 100 -6.04 8.41 -21.45
N ALA A 101 -5.42 7.30 -21.83
CA ALA A 101 -5.63 5.99 -21.22
C ALA A 101 -5.21 5.97 -19.74
N LEU A 102 -4.08 6.62 -19.41
CA LEU A 102 -3.64 6.79 -18.03
C LEU A 102 -4.68 7.52 -17.18
N LEU A 103 -5.14 8.68 -17.65
CA LEU A 103 -6.17 9.46 -16.95
C LEU A 103 -7.48 8.68 -16.84
N GLY A 104 -7.89 8.03 -17.93
CA GLY A 104 -9.10 7.19 -17.97
C GLY A 104 -9.06 6.04 -16.98
N ALA A 105 -7.94 5.33 -16.89
CA ALA A 105 -7.74 4.23 -15.96
C ALA A 105 -7.81 4.69 -14.49
N ILE A 106 -7.17 5.81 -14.17
CA ILE A 106 -7.21 6.40 -12.83
C ILE A 106 -8.64 6.84 -12.48
N LEU A 107 -9.30 7.60 -13.35
CA LEU A 107 -10.66 8.10 -13.12
C LEU A 107 -11.68 6.95 -12.97
N LEU A 108 -11.59 5.93 -13.82
CA LEU A 108 -12.42 4.72 -13.73
C LEU A 108 -12.23 4.05 -12.36
N THR A 109 -11.00 3.86 -11.94
CA THR A 109 -10.69 3.20 -10.67
C THR A 109 -11.15 4.00 -9.47
N VAL A 110 -10.99 5.33 -9.51
CA VAL A 110 -11.50 6.22 -8.46
C VAL A 110 -13.03 6.17 -8.42
N GLY A 111 -13.70 6.18 -9.57
CA GLY A 111 -15.15 6.04 -9.67
C GLY A 111 -15.66 4.74 -9.05
N ILE A 112 -15.04 3.60 -9.41
CA ILE A 112 -15.36 2.29 -8.80
C ILE A 112 -15.05 2.31 -7.30
N GLY A 113 -13.93 2.90 -6.90
CA GLY A 113 -13.56 3.04 -5.50
C GLY A 113 -14.57 3.87 -4.70
N LEU A 114 -15.10 4.95 -5.26
CA LEU A 114 -16.17 5.74 -4.62
C LEU A 114 -17.46 4.92 -4.47
N VAL A 115 -17.85 4.14 -5.48
CA VAL A 115 -19.00 3.24 -5.39
C VAL A 115 -18.79 2.18 -4.32
N PHE A 116 -17.64 1.51 -4.30
CA PHE A 116 -17.29 0.54 -3.26
C PHE A 116 -17.26 1.19 -1.87
N GLY A 117 -16.67 2.38 -1.77
CA GLY A 117 -16.61 3.17 -0.56
C GLY A 117 -18.00 3.57 -0.06
N ALA A 118 -18.93 3.95 -0.93
CA ALA A 118 -20.30 4.32 -0.56
C ALA A 118 -21.06 3.15 0.08
N VAL A 119 -20.90 1.93 -0.46
CA VAL A 119 -21.49 0.72 0.11
C VAL A 119 -20.79 0.32 1.42
N ALA A 120 -19.43 0.31 1.41
CA ALA A 120 -18.63 -0.11 2.56
C ALA A 120 -18.68 0.88 3.73
N SER A 121 -18.93 2.16 3.48
CA SER A 121 -18.93 3.21 4.52
C SER A 121 -19.94 2.97 5.66
N ARG A 122 -20.95 2.16 5.42
CA ARG A 122 -21.98 1.79 6.41
C ARG A 122 -21.59 0.59 7.29
N SER A 123 -20.51 -0.10 6.93
CA SER A 123 -20.00 -1.28 7.65
C SER A 123 -18.84 -0.90 8.57
N TYR A 124 -18.68 -1.64 9.67
CA TYR A 124 -17.65 -1.40 10.69
C TYR A 124 -16.91 -2.69 11.04
N GLY A 125 -15.65 -2.52 11.49
CA GLY A 125 -14.86 -3.62 12.02
C GLY A 125 -14.69 -4.77 11.02
N ILE A 126 -14.95 -5.99 11.48
CA ILE A 126 -14.76 -7.21 10.69
C ILE A 126 -15.67 -7.29 9.46
N TYR A 127 -16.90 -6.73 9.54
CA TYR A 127 -17.83 -6.70 8.40
C TYR A 127 -17.29 -5.84 7.26
N PHE A 128 -16.62 -4.72 7.57
CA PHE A 128 -15.97 -3.89 6.58
C PHE A 128 -14.83 -4.65 5.89
N LEU A 129 -14.01 -5.37 6.66
CA LEU A 129 -12.90 -6.17 6.14
C LEU A 129 -13.40 -7.28 5.21
N MET A 130 -14.44 -8.03 5.61
CA MET A 130 -15.03 -9.08 4.78
C MET A 130 -15.65 -8.52 3.49
N LEU A 131 -16.34 -7.38 3.57
CA LEU A 131 -16.94 -6.72 2.43
C LEU A 131 -15.87 -6.26 1.41
N THR A 132 -14.79 -5.66 1.89
CA THR A 132 -13.70 -5.19 1.02
C THR A 132 -12.93 -6.35 0.38
N LEU A 133 -12.79 -7.50 1.07
CA LEU A 133 -12.26 -8.72 0.46
C LEU A 133 -13.19 -9.22 -0.66
N THR A 134 -14.50 -9.21 -0.43
CA THR A 134 -15.49 -9.59 -1.44
C THR A 134 -15.37 -8.72 -2.71
N TYR A 135 -15.10 -7.43 -2.58
CA TYR A 135 -14.88 -6.55 -3.73
C TYR A 135 -13.68 -6.98 -4.58
N THR A 136 -12.59 -7.39 -3.96
CA THR A 136 -11.43 -7.91 -4.68
C THR A 136 -11.76 -9.21 -5.41
N VAL A 137 -12.48 -10.13 -4.76
CA VAL A 137 -12.91 -11.39 -5.38
C VAL A 137 -13.88 -11.12 -6.54
N ILE A 138 -14.83 -10.19 -6.40
CA ILE A 138 -15.73 -9.79 -7.48
C ILE A 138 -14.92 -9.21 -8.64
N ALA A 139 -13.97 -8.32 -8.39
CA ALA A 139 -13.11 -7.75 -9.43
C ALA A 139 -12.32 -8.83 -10.17
N PHE A 140 -11.72 -9.78 -9.44
CA PHE A 140 -10.99 -10.93 -9.98
C PHE A 140 -11.89 -11.78 -10.90
N LEU A 141 -13.06 -12.18 -10.39
CA LEU A 141 -14.00 -13.02 -11.14
C LEU A 141 -14.59 -12.28 -12.35
N PHE A 142 -14.92 -10.99 -12.19
CA PHE A 142 -15.47 -10.18 -13.27
C PHE A 142 -14.47 -10.07 -14.42
N VAL A 143 -13.24 -9.67 -14.12
CA VAL A 143 -12.18 -9.53 -15.12
C VAL A 143 -11.86 -10.88 -15.77
N GLY A 144 -11.78 -11.96 -14.98
CA GLY A 144 -11.51 -13.30 -15.48
C GLY A 144 -12.64 -13.88 -16.35
N SER A 145 -13.90 -13.58 -16.04
CA SER A 145 -15.06 -14.13 -16.76
C SER A 145 -15.37 -13.38 -18.06
N VAL A 146 -15.07 -12.09 -18.14
CA VAL A 146 -15.40 -11.26 -19.30
C VAL A 146 -14.31 -11.38 -20.37
N THR A 147 -14.51 -12.28 -21.34
CA THR A 147 -13.58 -12.53 -22.45
C THR A 147 -13.32 -11.30 -23.32
N LEU A 148 -14.25 -10.35 -23.35
CA LEU A 148 -14.14 -9.10 -24.12
C LEU A 148 -12.98 -8.23 -23.61
N ILE A 149 -12.67 -8.24 -22.33
CA ILE A 149 -11.58 -7.46 -21.71
C ILE A 149 -10.30 -8.28 -21.51
N GLY A 150 -10.22 -9.50 -22.07
CA GLY A 150 -9.07 -10.38 -21.95
C GLY A 150 -9.38 -11.71 -21.25
N GLY A 151 -10.33 -11.74 -20.31
CA GLY A 151 -10.64 -12.93 -19.51
C GLY A 151 -9.43 -13.39 -18.70
N PHE A 152 -9.26 -14.70 -18.55
CA PHE A 152 -8.09 -15.28 -17.86
C PHE A 152 -6.81 -15.26 -18.71
N SER A 153 -6.88 -14.87 -19.98
CA SER A 153 -5.67 -14.71 -20.81
C SER A 153 -4.96 -13.41 -20.45
N PRO A 154 -3.62 -13.42 -20.30
CA PRO A 154 -2.88 -12.21 -19.98
C PRO A 154 -2.96 -11.21 -21.14
N VAL A 155 -3.17 -9.93 -20.81
CA VAL A 155 -3.03 -8.81 -21.74
C VAL A 155 -1.57 -8.38 -21.70
N ALA A 156 -0.83 -8.61 -22.78
CA ALA A 156 0.60 -8.36 -22.86
C ALA A 156 0.93 -7.10 -23.69
N GLY A 157 2.17 -6.59 -23.56
CA GLY A 157 2.69 -5.48 -24.35
C GLY A 157 2.29 -4.10 -23.83
N VAL A 158 1.83 -3.99 -22.59
CA VAL A 158 1.43 -2.72 -21.96
C VAL A 158 2.63 -1.79 -21.76
N ASP A 159 3.79 -2.35 -21.56
CA ASP A 159 5.07 -1.66 -21.36
C ASP A 159 5.57 -0.91 -22.61
N GLN A 160 5.09 -1.28 -23.81
CA GLN A 160 5.41 -0.61 -25.07
C GLN A 160 4.67 0.72 -25.25
N TYR A 161 3.52 0.87 -24.59
CA TYR A 161 2.63 2.01 -24.72
C TYR A 161 2.74 2.90 -23.49
N THR A 162 3.74 3.77 -23.50
CA THR A 162 3.96 4.75 -22.42
C THR A 162 3.71 6.17 -22.93
N PRO A 163 3.20 7.07 -22.10
CA PRO A 163 3.05 8.49 -22.46
C PRO A 163 4.37 9.08 -22.95
N GLY A 164 4.32 9.94 -23.98
CA GLY A 164 5.51 10.50 -24.62
C GLY A 164 6.46 11.24 -23.68
N PHE A 165 5.95 11.83 -22.58
CA PHE A 165 6.76 12.48 -21.55
C PHE A 165 7.55 11.49 -20.67
N ILE A 166 7.15 10.22 -20.64
CA ILE A 166 7.82 9.14 -19.89
C ILE A 166 8.95 8.51 -20.75
N GLY A 167 8.76 8.47 -22.08
CA GLY A 167 9.69 7.82 -23.00
C GLY A 167 9.55 6.28 -22.99
N HIS A 168 10.41 5.59 -23.73
CA HIS A 168 10.35 4.13 -23.86
C HIS A 168 10.94 3.42 -22.62
N ILE A 169 10.08 2.89 -21.76
CA ILE A 169 10.46 2.18 -20.52
C ILE A 169 11.15 0.83 -20.84
N VAL A 170 10.78 0.19 -21.95
CA VAL A 170 11.35 -1.10 -22.36
C VAL A 170 12.86 -1.01 -22.56
N THR A 171 13.35 0.13 -23.10
CA THR A 171 14.77 0.33 -23.38
C THR A 171 15.54 0.78 -22.15
N ASP A 172 14.92 1.64 -21.32
CA ASP A 172 15.54 2.25 -20.15
C ASP A 172 14.75 1.94 -18.87
N ARG A 173 14.97 0.76 -18.29
CA ARG A 173 14.31 0.36 -17.03
C ARG A 173 14.64 1.28 -15.85
N THR A 174 15.76 1.97 -15.88
CA THR A 174 16.13 2.99 -14.89
C THR A 174 15.15 4.16 -14.88
N ARG A 175 14.56 4.50 -16.02
CA ARG A 175 13.51 5.53 -16.08
C ARG A 175 12.27 5.15 -15.29
N LEU A 176 11.84 3.89 -15.39
CA LEU A 176 10.70 3.40 -14.62
C LEU A 176 10.95 3.51 -13.11
N TYR A 177 12.18 3.23 -12.67
CA TYR A 177 12.57 3.42 -11.28
C TYR A 177 12.37 4.87 -10.82
N TYR A 178 12.87 5.85 -11.58
CA TYR A 178 12.70 7.26 -11.22
C TYR A 178 11.24 7.70 -11.26
N ILE A 179 10.45 7.20 -12.20
CA ILE A 179 9.00 7.47 -12.26
C ILE A 179 8.30 6.89 -11.03
N ALA A 180 8.60 5.65 -10.65
CA ALA A 180 8.08 5.03 -9.45
C ALA A 180 8.52 5.80 -8.18
N LEU A 181 9.75 6.30 -8.14
CA LEU A 181 10.26 7.12 -7.04
C LEU A 181 9.51 8.46 -6.94
N ILE A 182 9.33 9.16 -8.06
CA ILE A 182 8.56 10.42 -8.11
C ILE A 182 7.12 10.17 -7.67
N ALA A 183 6.48 9.10 -8.15
CA ALA A 183 5.13 8.73 -7.76
C ALA A 183 5.05 8.37 -6.26
N ALA A 184 6.04 7.66 -5.70
CA ALA A 184 6.08 7.34 -4.27
C ALA A 184 6.22 8.60 -3.41
N VAL A 185 7.10 9.53 -3.79
CA VAL A 185 7.25 10.83 -3.12
C VAL A 185 5.97 11.65 -3.24
N PHE A 186 5.36 11.70 -4.42
CA PHE A 186 4.09 12.38 -4.64
C PHE A 186 2.99 11.83 -3.73
N VAL A 187 2.81 10.51 -3.69
CA VAL A 187 1.81 9.84 -2.84
C VAL A 187 2.09 10.11 -1.35
N TYR A 188 3.34 10.04 -0.93
CA TYR A 188 3.72 10.35 0.45
C TYR A 188 3.34 11.79 0.82
N LEU A 189 3.69 12.77 -0.03
CA LEU A 189 3.35 14.17 0.19
C LEU A 189 1.84 14.41 0.13
N LEU A 190 1.14 13.75 -0.79
CA LEU A 190 -0.32 13.81 -0.91
C LEU A 190 -1.00 13.35 0.38
N ILE A 191 -0.61 12.19 0.90
CA ILE A 191 -1.19 11.66 2.15
C ILE A 191 -0.88 12.61 3.31
N ARG A 192 0.37 13.08 3.42
CA ARG A 192 0.78 14.06 4.47
C ARG A 192 -0.02 15.36 4.37
N TYR A 193 -0.30 15.82 3.16
CA TYR A 193 -1.12 17.00 2.93
C TYR A 193 -2.57 16.75 3.32
N VAL A 194 -3.20 15.68 2.79
CA VAL A 194 -4.61 15.33 3.06
C VAL A 194 -4.88 15.17 4.56
N VAL A 195 -4.01 14.49 5.27
CA VAL A 195 -4.15 14.24 6.72
C VAL A 195 -4.14 15.52 7.55
N ARG A 196 -3.50 16.59 7.07
CA ARG A 196 -3.43 17.90 7.74
C ARG A 196 -4.55 18.86 7.35
N THR A 197 -5.33 18.54 6.33
CA THR A 197 -6.50 19.33 5.93
C THR A 197 -7.64 19.16 6.95
N PRO A 198 -8.63 20.08 6.96
CA PRO A 198 -9.84 19.92 7.78
C PRO A 198 -10.55 18.58 7.53
N PHE A 199 -10.54 18.09 6.28
CA PHE A 199 -11.06 16.78 5.93
C PHE A 199 -10.29 15.65 6.64
N GLY A 200 -8.96 15.69 6.61
CA GLY A 200 -8.13 14.67 7.26
C GLY A 200 -8.27 14.69 8.78
N LEU A 201 -8.42 15.86 9.38
CA LEU A 201 -8.64 15.99 10.82
C LEU A 201 -10.02 15.44 11.23
N SER A 202 -11.08 15.78 10.46
CA SER A 202 -12.42 15.23 10.71
C SER A 202 -12.46 13.72 10.47
N PHE A 203 -11.72 13.20 9.50
CA PHE A 203 -11.62 11.77 9.24
C PHE A 203 -10.95 11.00 10.40
N GLN A 204 -9.90 11.57 11.01
CA GLN A 204 -9.28 11.04 12.22
C GLN A 204 -10.25 11.10 13.41
N GLY A 205 -10.99 12.18 13.56
CA GLY A 205 -12.04 12.29 14.59
C GLY A 205 -13.13 11.21 14.43
N ILE A 206 -13.52 10.89 13.18
CA ILE A 206 -14.48 9.82 12.87
C ILE A 206 -13.89 8.43 13.22
N ARG A 207 -12.58 8.23 13.08
CA ARG A 207 -11.92 7.00 13.51
C ARG A 207 -12.03 6.80 15.01
N ASP A 208 -11.76 7.87 15.78
CA ASP A 208 -11.67 7.79 17.22
C ASP A 208 -13.07 7.73 17.88
N GLU A 209 -14.01 8.60 17.45
CA GLU A 209 -15.34 8.74 18.05
C GLU A 209 -16.42 9.02 16.97
N PRO A 210 -16.88 8.01 16.21
CA PRO A 210 -17.79 8.23 15.08
C PRO A 210 -19.16 8.78 15.53
N VAL A 211 -19.67 8.37 16.70
CA VAL A 211 -20.96 8.83 17.23
C VAL A 211 -20.90 10.31 17.60
N ARG A 212 -19.82 10.71 18.26
CA ARG A 212 -19.59 12.12 18.63
C ARG A 212 -19.47 13.02 17.40
N MET A 213 -18.75 12.56 16.37
CA MET A 213 -18.62 13.33 15.12
C MET A 213 -19.95 13.47 14.39
N ALA A 214 -20.79 12.41 14.40
CA ALA A 214 -22.15 12.48 13.85
C ALA A 214 -23.02 13.50 14.60
N SER A 215 -22.93 13.56 15.93
CA SER A 215 -23.65 14.54 16.76
C SER A 215 -23.20 16.00 16.52
N LEU A 216 -21.95 16.18 16.09
CA LEU A 216 -21.42 17.48 15.65
C LEU A 216 -21.81 17.87 14.22
N GLY A 217 -22.64 17.05 13.54
CA GLY A 217 -23.16 17.31 12.20
C GLY A 217 -22.29 16.79 11.04
N TYR A 218 -21.19 16.06 11.32
CA TYR A 218 -20.39 15.45 10.27
C TYR A 218 -21.08 14.23 9.66
N ASN A 219 -21.12 14.14 8.35
CA ASN A 219 -21.60 12.95 7.65
C ASN A 219 -20.51 11.88 7.60
N VAL A 220 -20.55 10.96 8.57
CA VAL A 220 -19.57 9.87 8.74
C VAL A 220 -19.46 9.01 7.48
N ALA A 221 -20.58 8.65 6.85
CA ALA A 221 -20.60 7.81 5.65
C ALA A 221 -19.91 8.52 4.47
N LEU A 222 -20.20 9.80 4.26
CA LEU A 222 -19.59 10.59 3.18
C LEU A 222 -18.07 10.71 3.37
N HIS A 223 -17.60 11.02 4.58
CA HIS A 223 -16.17 11.12 4.88
C HIS A 223 -15.43 9.81 4.62
N ARG A 224 -16.02 8.67 5.05
CA ARG A 224 -15.46 7.33 4.79
C ARG A 224 -15.44 6.99 3.31
N THR A 225 -16.49 7.36 2.56
CA THR A 225 -16.57 7.17 1.10
C THR A 225 -15.48 7.97 0.40
N LEU A 226 -15.31 9.26 0.73
CA LEU A 226 -14.28 10.11 0.12
C LEU A 226 -12.87 9.62 0.46
N ALA A 227 -12.63 9.20 1.71
CA ALA A 227 -11.35 8.61 2.10
C ALA A 227 -11.05 7.33 1.31
N PHE A 228 -12.07 6.49 1.06
CA PHE A 228 -11.93 5.31 0.22
C PHE A 228 -11.61 5.69 -1.24
N GLY A 229 -12.20 6.75 -1.77
CA GLY A 229 -11.86 7.32 -3.08
C GLY A 229 -10.41 7.79 -3.18
N ILE A 230 -9.89 8.44 -2.14
CA ILE A 230 -8.46 8.83 -2.07
C ILE A 230 -7.58 7.58 -2.02
N GLY A 231 -7.94 6.57 -1.23
CA GLY A 231 -7.25 5.28 -1.21
C GLY A 231 -7.25 4.61 -2.59
N ALA A 232 -8.38 4.65 -3.30
CA ALA A 232 -8.51 4.13 -4.66
C ALA A 232 -7.62 4.89 -5.66
N PHE A 233 -7.49 6.20 -5.53
CA PHE A 233 -6.58 7.00 -6.34
C PHE A 233 -5.11 6.58 -6.15
N ILE A 234 -4.69 6.37 -4.90
CA ILE A 234 -3.34 5.91 -4.58
C ILE A 234 -3.11 4.49 -5.12
N ALA A 235 -4.07 3.59 -4.94
CA ALA A 235 -4.03 2.24 -5.47
C ALA A 235 -3.97 2.24 -7.00
N ALA A 236 -4.68 3.14 -7.68
CA ALA A 236 -4.65 3.29 -9.13
C ALA A 236 -3.26 3.66 -9.65
N ILE A 237 -2.56 4.58 -8.98
CA ILE A 237 -1.16 4.94 -9.32
C ILE A 237 -0.27 3.69 -9.23
N SER A 238 -0.39 2.92 -8.16
CA SER A 238 0.35 1.66 -8.00
C SER A 238 0.03 0.65 -9.11
N GLY A 239 -1.25 0.50 -9.45
CA GLY A 239 -1.71 -0.43 -10.49
C GLY A 239 -1.20 -0.10 -11.89
N VAL A 240 -1.19 1.18 -12.26
CA VAL A 240 -0.63 1.67 -13.51
C VAL A 240 0.89 1.40 -13.58
N LEU A 241 1.62 1.75 -12.53
CA LEU A 241 3.06 1.50 -12.46
C LEU A 241 3.39 0.00 -12.50
N TYR A 242 2.56 -0.81 -11.84
CA TYR A 242 2.70 -2.27 -11.87
C TYR A 242 2.48 -2.83 -13.27
N ALA A 243 1.49 -2.30 -14.03
CA ALA A 243 1.23 -2.68 -15.40
C ALA A 243 2.43 -2.42 -16.32
N TRP A 244 3.05 -1.26 -16.17
CA TRP A 244 4.28 -0.92 -16.93
C TRP A 244 5.51 -1.72 -16.49
N TRP A 245 5.62 -2.03 -15.19
CA TRP A 245 6.75 -2.80 -14.67
C TRP A 245 6.71 -4.26 -15.12
N PHE A 246 5.54 -4.87 -15.06
CA PHE A 246 5.36 -6.29 -15.37
C PHE A 246 5.18 -6.53 -16.88
N GLY A 247 4.71 -5.52 -17.64
CA GLY A 247 4.50 -5.58 -19.08
C GLY A 247 3.32 -6.44 -19.55
N GLN A 248 2.75 -7.24 -18.66
CA GLN A 248 1.58 -8.08 -18.91
C GLN A 248 0.67 -8.12 -17.67
N LEU A 249 -0.62 -8.23 -17.87
CA LEU A 249 -1.59 -8.32 -16.79
C LEU A 249 -2.49 -9.54 -16.95
N SER A 250 -2.62 -10.28 -15.86
CA SER A 250 -3.56 -11.39 -15.73
C SER A 250 -4.46 -11.18 -14.50
N PRO A 251 -5.67 -11.74 -14.43
CA PRO A 251 -6.54 -11.59 -13.27
C PRO A 251 -5.88 -11.99 -11.94
N THR A 252 -4.90 -12.91 -11.99
CA THR A 252 -4.15 -13.34 -10.79
C THR A 252 -3.46 -12.21 -10.06
N THR A 253 -3.15 -11.08 -10.72
CA THR A 253 -2.55 -9.88 -10.09
C THR A 253 -3.48 -9.21 -9.09
N MET A 254 -4.79 -9.48 -9.15
CA MET A 254 -5.79 -9.01 -8.19
C MET A 254 -6.43 -10.17 -7.40
N GLY A 255 -5.81 -11.35 -7.43
CA GLY A 255 -6.29 -12.52 -6.71
C GLY A 255 -6.09 -12.44 -5.20
N LEU A 256 -6.54 -13.48 -4.51
CA LEU A 256 -6.42 -13.57 -3.05
C LEU A 256 -4.94 -13.57 -2.60
N ASP A 257 -4.07 -14.26 -3.34
CA ASP A 257 -2.64 -14.31 -3.04
C ASP A 257 -1.99 -12.92 -3.08
N ALA A 258 -2.29 -12.12 -4.10
CA ALA A 258 -1.81 -10.75 -4.21
C ALA A 258 -2.37 -9.86 -3.09
N THR A 259 -3.62 -10.11 -2.65
CA THR A 259 -4.25 -9.39 -1.53
C THR A 259 -3.56 -9.70 -0.22
N ILE A 260 -3.28 -10.97 0.05
CA ILE A 260 -2.55 -11.41 1.23
C ILE A 260 -1.12 -10.84 1.21
N GLN A 261 -0.46 -10.86 0.05
CA GLN A 261 0.88 -10.29 -0.10
C GLN A 261 0.92 -8.80 0.25
N LEU A 262 -0.02 -8.00 -0.27
CA LEU A 262 -0.10 -6.57 0.04
C LEU A 262 -0.39 -6.32 1.52
N LEU A 263 -1.26 -7.14 2.13
CA LEU A 263 -1.54 -7.07 3.57
C LEU A 263 -0.29 -7.40 4.39
N ILE A 264 0.47 -8.44 4.02
CA ILE A 264 1.73 -8.80 4.70
C ILE A 264 2.71 -7.63 4.62
N ILE A 265 2.87 -7.01 3.45
CA ILE A 265 3.73 -5.84 3.27
C ILE A 265 3.32 -4.71 4.23
N ALA A 266 2.03 -4.41 4.31
CA ALA A 266 1.52 -3.35 5.16
C ALA A 266 1.70 -3.66 6.67
N VAL A 267 1.44 -4.90 7.09
CA VAL A 267 1.62 -5.34 8.48
C VAL A 267 3.10 -5.39 8.86
N LEU A 268 3.95 -5.92 7.98
CA LEU A 268 5.40 -5.98 8.18
C LEU A 268 6.00 -4.59 8.36
N GLY A 269 5.55 -3.63 7.55
CA GLY A 269 5.97 -2.24 7.67
C GLY A 269 5.44 -1.55 8.92
N GLY A 270 4.23 -1.90 9.32
CA GLY A 270 3.49 -1.31 10.45
C GLY A 270 2.31 -0.47 9.98
N LEU A 271 1.10 -0.84 10.40
CA LEU A 271 -0.16 -0.22 9.98
C LEU A 271 -0.41 1.19 10.51
N ARG A 272 0.45 1.71 11.38
CA ARG A 272 0.29 3.01 12.03
C ARG A 272 0.99 4.16 11.32
N ARG A 273 2.02 3.87 10.51
CA ARG A 273 2.87 4.88 9.86
C ARG A 273 2.96 4.63 8.36
N ILE A 274 2.80 5.69 7.58
CA ILE A 274 2.85 5.62 6.11
C ILE A 274 4.24 5.18 5.62
N GLU A 275 5.30 5.63 6.29
CA GLU A 275 6.68 5.28 5.97
C GLU A 275 6.90 3.75 6.00
N GLY A 276 6.15 3.05 6.86
CA GLY A 276 6.13 1.59 6.95
C GLY A 276 5.79 0.91 5.62
N ALA A 277 4.99 1.52 4.76
CA ALA A 277 4.63 0.94 3.46
C ALA A 277 5.84 0.54 2.62
N TRP A 278 6.81 1.44 2.48
CA TRP A 278 8.03 1.19 1.68
C TRP A 278 9.04 0.34 2.42
N VAL A 279 9.19 0.53 3.74
CA VAL A 279 10.05 -0.33 4.57
C VAL A 279 9.55 -1.77 4.55
N GLY A 280 8.23 -1.98 4.69
CA GLY A 280 7.61 -3.30 4.60
C GLY A 280 7.76 -3.92 3.21
N ALA A 281 7.59 -3.15 2.14
CA ALA A 281 7.77 -3.63 0.77
C ALA A 281 9.23 -4.04 0.49
N LEU A 282 10.20 -3.24 0.92
CA LEU A 282 11.62 -3.58 0.81
C LEU A 282 11.97 -4.84 1.58
N ALA A 283 11.54 -4.92 2.85
CA ALA A 283 11.80 -6.08 3.68
C ALA A 283 11.14 -7.35 3.11
N PHE A 284 9.89 -7.26 2.67
CA PHE A 284 9.19 -8.37 2.04
C PHE A 284 9.94 -8.90 0.82
N LEU A 285 10.30 -8.01 -0.12
CA LEU A 285 10.98 -8.40 -1.36
C LEU A 285 12.40 -8.91 -1.10
N ALA A 286 13.12 -8.34 -0.15
CA ALA A 286 14.45 -8.83 0.23
C ALA A 286 14.36 -10.25 0.81
N ILE A 287 13.41 -10.52 1.70
CA ILE A 287 13.17 -11.86 2.26
C ILE A 287 12.75 -12.82 1.15
N ASN A 288 11.78 -12.42 0.32
CA ASN A 288 11.27 -13.23 -0.77
C ASN A 288 12.40 -13.64 -1.75
N ASN A 289 13.24 -12.68 -2.16
CA ASN A 289 14.37 -12.93 -3.05
C ASN A 289 15.44 -13.83 -2.39
N THR A 290 15.73 -13.64 -1.10
CA THR A 290 16.69 -14.46 -0.37
C THR A 290 16.20 -15.89 -0.24
N VAL A 291 14.92 -16.08 0.10
CA VAL A 291 14.30 -17.41 0.22
C VAL A 291 14.28 -18.13 -1.14
N THR A 292 13.90 -17.42 -2.22
CA THR A 292 13.88 -17.98 -3.58
C THR A 292 15.26 -18.46 -4.04
N ASN A 293 16.30 -17.72 -3.72
CA ASN A 293 17.67 -18.05 -4.18
C ASN A 293 18.36 -19.15 -3.36
N HIS A 294 17.95 -19.38 -2.10
CA HIS A 294 18.62 -20.33 -1.20
C HIS A 294 17.82 -21.61 -0.94
N ILE A 295 16.52 -21.61 -1.23
CA ILE A 295 15.68 -22.79 -1.03
C ILE A 295 15.35 -23.41 -2.38
N PRO A 296 15.79 -24.65 -2.69
CA PRO A 296 15.47 -25.33 -3.92
C PRO A 296 13.95 -25.46 -4.10
N SER A 297 13.47 -25.25 -5.32
CA SER A 297 12.04 -25.38 -5.69
C SER A 297 11.47 -26.78 -5.46
N SER A 298 12.33 -27.78 -5.24
CA SER A 298 11.95 -29.16 -4.92
C SER A 298 11.42 -29.37 -3.48
N GLY A 299 11.34 -28.29 -2.67
CA GLY A 299 10.85 -28.33 -1.29
C GLY A 299 11.86 -28.92 -0.31
N LEU A 300 11.69 -28.56 0.97
CA LEU A 300 12.40 -29.28 2.04
C LEU A 300 11.74 -30.64 2.21
N PRO A 301 12.49 -31.76 2.06
CA PRO A 301 11.90 -33.11 2.06
C PRO A 301 11.22 -33.48 3.39
N VAL A 302 11.48 -32.72 4.45
CA VAL A 302 10.95 -32.98 5.80
C VAL A 302 9.59 -32.34 6.06
N ILE A 303 9.22 -31.24 5.36
CA ILE A 303 8.03 -30.45 5.70
C ILE A 303 6.97 -30.51 4.58
N GLY A 304 7.28 -31.12 3.42
CA GLY A 304 6.31 -31.24 2.29
C GLY A 304 5.74 -29.89 1.83
N GLY A 305 6.35 -28.78 2.26
CA GLY A 305 5.86 -27.44 2.10
C GLY A 305 6.43 -26.77 0.87
N THR A 306 5.53 -26.13 0.15
CA THR A 306 5.88 -25.23 -0.92
C THR A 306 6.61 -24.00 -0.36
N PHE A 307 7.40 -23.34 -1.20
CA PHE A 307 8.05 -22.05 -0.97
C PHE A 307 7.17 -21.05 -0.18
N ASN A 308 5.87 -20.96 -0.51
CA ASN A 308 4.92 -20.10 0.20
C ASN A 308 4.75 -20.43 1.68
N THR A 309 4.87 -21.69 2.07
CA THR A 309 4.79 -22.13 3.47
C THR A 309 5.95 -21.58 4.30
N VAL A 310 7.18 -21.64 3.75
CA VAL A 310 8.38 -21.13 4.43
C VAL A 310 8.27 -19.60 4.63
N ILE A 311 7.85 -18.89 3.59
CA ILE A 311 7.58 -17.45 3.67
C ILE A 311 6.51 -17.16 4.74
N GLY A 312 5.41 -17.92 4.76
CA GLY A 312 4.36 -17.77 5.76
C GLY A 312 4.86 -17.92 7.19
N PHE A 313 5.73 -18.92 7.47
CA PHE A 313 6.34 -19.08 8.79
C PHE A 313 7.27 -17.93 9.15
N ILE A 314 8.08 -17.43 8.21
CA ILE A 314 8.98 -16.29 8.46
C ILE A 314 8.14 -15.07 8.84
N PHE A 315 7.05 -14.79 8.10
CA PHE A 315 6.17 -13.66 8.40
C PHE A 315 5.43 -13.82 9.72
N LEU A 316 4.96 -15.03 10.04
CA LEU A 316 4.34 -15.33 11.32
C LEU A 316 5.32 -15.04 12.48
N ALA A 317 6.57 -15.47 12.36
CA ALA A 317 7.60 -15.20 13.35
C ALA A 317 7.85 -13.68 13.51
N ILE A 318 7.93 -12.93 12.40
CA ILE A 318 8.13 -11.48 12.46
C ILE A 318 6.95 -10.77 13.13
N VAL A 319 5.71 -11.16 12.83
CA VAL A 319 4.51 -10.56 13.45
C VAL A 319 4.43 -10.85 14.94
N ILE A 320 4.81 -12.05 15.38
CA ILE A 320 4.87 -12.42 16.81
C ILE A 320 5.93 -11.59 17.55
N VAL A 321 7.10 -11.41 16.94
CA VAL A 321 8.20 -10.64 17.55
C VAL A 321 7.94 -9.14 17.55
N SER A 322 7.30 -8.63 16.48
CA SER A 322 7.01 -7.20 16.32
C SER A 322 5.56 -6.96 15.87
N PRO A 323 4.60 -6.94 16.80
CA PRO A 323 3.20 -6.71 16.48
C PRO A 323 2.92 -5.31 15.90
N ASP A 324 3.80 -4.33 16.17
CA ASP A 324 3.73 -2.97 15.60
C ASP A 324 4.49 -2.83 14.27
N GLY A 325 4.99 -3.93 13.71
CA GLY A 325 5.80 -3.96 12.50
C GLY A 325 7.23 -3.44 12.69
N LEU A 326 7.98 -3.37 11.58
CA LEU A 326 9.39 -2.94 11.60
C LEU A 326 9.55 -1.49 12.09
N MET A 327 8.58 -0.62 11.79
CA MET A 327 8.60 0.76 12.30
C MET A 327 8.37 0.83 13.80
N GLY A 328 7.59 -0.07 14.40
CA GLY A 328 7.43 -0.17 15.85
C GLY A 328 8.70 -0.64 16.57
N LEU A 329 9.46 -1.57 15.96
CA LEU A 329 10.78 -1.98 16.45
C LEU A 329 11.77 -0.80 16.44
N TRP A 330 11.77 -0.03 15.37
CA TRP A 330 12.58 1.18 15.26
C TRP A 330 12.31 2.18 16.40
N GLU A 331 11.04 2.41 16.73
CA GLU A 331 10.65 3.28 17.85
C GLU A 331 11.15 2.73 19.20
N ARG A 332 10.98 1.43 19.43
CA ARG A 332 11.43 0.80 20.69
C ARG A 332 12.94 0.89 20.86
N ILE A 333 13.71 0.66 19.81
CA ILE A 333 15.18 0.74 19.84
C ILE A 333 15.62 2.20 20.06
N TRP A 334 14.93 3.17 19.45
CA TRP A 334 15.31 4.59 19.55
C TRP A 334 14.83 5.25 20.85
N GLU A 335 13.74 4.77 21.46
CA GLU A 335 13.21 5.29 22.73
C GLU A 335 13.74 4.57 23.97
N ALA A 336 14.29 3.37 23.84
CA ALA A 336 14.83 2.56 24.94
C ALA A 336 15.93 3.27 25.78
N PRO A 337 16.87 4.04 25.20
CA PRO A 337 17.88 4.74 26.00
C PRO A 337 17.31 5.92 26.81
N ARG A 338 16.15 6.46 26.45
CA ARG A 338 15.58 7.67 27.08
C ARG A 338 14.70 7.41 28.31
N ARG A 339 14.19 6.17 28.48
CA ARG A 339 13.36 5.80 29.65
C ARG A 339 14.18 5.52 30.92
N ARG A 340 15.50 5.41 30.84
CA ARG A 340 16.38 5.13 31.99
C ARG A 340 16.77 6.37 32.81
N GLY A 341 16.30 7.57 32.50
CA GLY A 341 16.71 8.84 33.13
C GLY A 341 15.65 9.59 33.89
N GLY A 342 14.45 9.07 34.13
CA GLY A 342 13.42 9.73 34.93
C GLY A 342 13.35 9.12 36.34
N PRO A 343 13.38 9.92 37.43
CA PRO A 343 13.13 9.40 38.78
C PRO A 343 11.70 8.82 38.85
N PRO A 344 11.48 7.81 39.70
CA PRO A 344 10.14 7.28 39.96
C PRO A 344 9.23 8.43 40.41
N ARG A 345 8.07 8.59 39.77
CA ARG A 345 7.01 9.45 40.31
C ARG A 345 6.56 8.80 41.62
N GLU A 346 6.97 9.41 42.75
CA GLU A 346 6.35 9.17 44.04
C GLU A 346 4.86 9.47 43.88
N ILE A 347 4.02 8.50 44.18
CA ILE A 347 2.58 8.63 44.29
C ILE A 347 2.36 9.27 45.66
N GLU A 348 2.49 10.62 45.76
CA GLU A 348 1.93 11.38 46.87
C GLU A 348 0.41 11.42 46.67
N GLY A 349 -0.32 10.64 47.44
CA GLY A 349 -1.78 10.65 47.37
C GLY A 349 -2.45 9.48 48.09
N GLY A 350 -1.99 9.10 49.25
CA GLY A 350 -2.60 8.01 50.02
C GLY A 350 -2.89 8.25 51.49
N GLU A 351 -2.68 9.46 52.02
CA GLU A 351 -2.87 9.67 53.45
C GLU A 351 -3.92 10.71 53.86
N ALA A 352 -4.66 11.31 52.94
CA ALA A 352 -5.64 12.37 53.29
C ALA A 352 -7.10 11.89 53.49
N THR A 353 -7.38 10.61 53.41
CA THR A 353 -8.77 10.08 53.52
C THR A 353 -9.05 9.21 54.78
N ALA A 354 -8.06 9.01 55.64
CA ALA A 354 -8.25 8.23 56.89
C ALA A 354 -8.66 9.06 58.12
N GLU A 355 -8.56 10.38 58.09
CA GLU A 355 -8.85 11.23 59.27
C GLU A 355 -10.25 11.85 59.30
N ALA A 356 -11.03 11.70 58.23
CA ALA A 356 -12.41 12.24 58.15
C ALA A 356 -13.53 11.23 58.52
N ALA A 357 -13.18 10.03 58.97
CA ALA A 357 -14.15 9.02 59.32
C ALA A 357 -14.26 8.72 60.85
N THR A 358 -13.59 9.51 61.72
CA THR A 358 -13.62 9.33 63.16
C THR A 358 -13.85 10.63 63.94
N SER A 359 -14.69 11.54 63.39
CA SER A 359 -15.26 12.64 64.22
C SER A 359 -16.75 12.75 64.02
#